data_058b7733fc0ee2d99e5ff23b289542d6
#
_entry.id   058b7733fc0ee2d99e5ff23b289542d6
#
_cell.length_a   1.000
_cell.length_b   1.000
_cell.length_c   1.000
_cell.angle_alpha   90.00
_cell.angle_beta   90.00
_cell.angle_gamma   90.00
#
_symmetry.space_group_name_H-M   'P 1'
#
loop_
_entity.id
_entity.type
_entity.pdbx_description
1 polymer ?
#
loop_
_entity_poly.entity_id
_entity_poly.type
_entity_poly.pdbx_seq_one_letter_code
_entity_poly.pdbx_strand_id
1 'polypeptide(L)'
;MKKINLIIFIFATILFFTNSLSAMPRGDDGKPLSPEEMKKAMKKMNEFETVEDFLEDGEFEEIDGFLKLYKDTEKDTYFLELSENDLNKEFLYFAYILNAPTGSGVMSGEMKGDRLIGNGIVLEFRKFKDGLALYKKNTNFSNETENNISKRKLTAIFDAFIGRFKSVVEEEGRYLLPFSKVFLSEMLTAVSPNIPPEYRDFLELDLGKPDPSKTFVEKVKNYEKNTNIEVNFGFFNPMPSGSSDIYSVADDRYTSVKMSHLFVEMPDDNFVPRLADERVGFYSARITDLSTYDSYPARDVINKWRLVKKDPEAELSEPVEPIVFWVENSTPEEIKPFVVEGIERWNIAFERAGFKNAIVAKIQPDDAEWDAGDVQYNVVRWAHSPEPSGLAGYGPSIANPKTGEIIASDIMLEFSAIKSGYLLRKLWGYDEENDPLEQWIINLTLHEVGHTLA
;
A
#
# COMPACT_ATOMS: atom_id res chain seq x y z
N MET A 1 13.17 -25.74 -21.66
CA MET A 1 13.16 -24.53 -22.52
C MET A 1 13.28 -24.81 -24.02
N LYS A 2 14.36 -25.36 -24.55
CA LYS A 2 14.50 -25.58 -26.01
C LYS A 2 13.44 -26.48 -26.66
N LYS A 3 12.85 -27.43 -25.93
CA LYS A 3 11.84 -28.35 -26.49
C LYS A 3 10.43 -27.75 -26.47
N ILE A 4 10.05 -27.00 -25.42
CA ILE A 4 8.70 -26.42 -25.28
C ILE A 4 8.52 -25.23 -26.23
N ASN A 5 9.49 -24.32 -26.33
CA ASN A 5 9.44 -23.21 -27.27
C ASN A 5 9.46 -23.69 -28.74
N LEU A 6 10.17 -24.78 -29.02
CA LEU A 6 10.18 -25.36 -30.36
C LEU A 6 8.81 -25.97 -30.72
N ILE A 7 8.11 -26.58 -29.76
CA ILE A 7 6.80 -27.18 -29.98
C ILE A 7 5.71 -26.11 -30.13
N ILE A 8 5.76 -25.02 -29.32
CA ILE A 8 4.83 -23.88 -29.46
C ILE A 8 5.06 -23.15 -30.80
N PHE A 9 6.32 -22.98 -31.23
CA PHE A 9 6.64 -22.37 -32.52
C PHE A 9 6.18 -23.25 -33.70
N ILE A 10 6.33 -24.56 -33.59
CA ILE A 10 5.83 -25.53 -34.61
C ILE A 10 4.30 -25.50 -34.66
N PHE A 11 3.59 -25.42 -33.52
CA PHE A 11 2.13 -25.35 -33.50
C PHE A 11 1.56 -24.04 -34.04
N ALA A 12 2.18 -22.90 -33.74
CA ALA A 12 1.79 -21.59 -34.30
C ALA A 12 2.02 -21.54 -35.84
N THR A 13 3.05 -22.22 -36.33
CA THR A 13 3.36 -22.29 -37.78
C THR A 13 2.47 -23.32 -38.52
N ILE A 14 2.03 -24.38 -37.86
CA ILE A 14 1.15 -25.41 -38.46
C ILE A 14 -0.28 -24.88 -38.63
N LEU A 15 -0.75 -23.94 -37.85
CA LEU A 15 -2.06 -23.30 -38.04
C LEU A 15 -2.12 -22.35 -39.27
N PHE A 16 -0.99 -22.00 -39.87
CA PHE A 16 -0.91 -21.09 -41.02
C PHE A 16 -0.47 -21.71 -42.33
N PHE A 17 0.04 -22.98 -42.35
CA PHE A 17 0.49 -23.63 -43.57
C PHE A 17 -0.01 -25.08 -43.70
N THR A 18 -0.97 -25.25 -44.54
CA THR A 18 -1.38 -26.38 -45.38
C THR A 18 -0.83 -27.82 -45.11
N ASN A 19 -1.79 -28.75 -44.90
CA ASN A 19 -1.76 -30.14 -45.38
C ASN A 19 -0.45 -30.94 -45.31
N SER A 20 0.03 -31.27 -44.10
CA SER A 20 0.79 -32.50 -43.95
C SER A 20 0.39 -33.21 -42.66
N LEU A 21 -0.37 -34.29 -42.82
CA LEU A 21 -0.80 -35.24 -41.78
C LEU A 21 0.37 -35.88 -41.00
N SER A 22 1.61 -35.66 -41.42
CA SER A 22 2.81 -36.25 -40.83
C SER A 22 3.40 -35.46 -39.62
N ALA A 23 2.88 -34.25 -39.33
CA ALA A 23 3.38 -33.38 -38.26
C ALA A 23 2.47 -33.32 -37.02
N MET A 24 1.35 -34.07 -37.02
CA MET A 24 0.45 -34.09 -35.86
C MET A 24 1.00 -35.02 -34.77
N PRO A 25 0.91 -34.59 -33.47
CA PRO A 25 1.22 -35.46 -32.34
C PRO A 25 0.38 -36.77 -32.42
N ARG A 26 1.01 -37.88 -32.11
CA ARG A 26 0.37 -39.22 -32.16
C ARG A 26 0.30 -39.81 -30.76
N GLY A 27 -0.80 -40.52 -30.47
CA GLY A 27 -0.95 -41.32 -29.27
C GLY A 27 -0.04 -42.55 -29.29
N ASP A 28 -0.04 -43.29 -28.21
CA ASP A 28 0.74 -44.52 -28.04
C ASP A 28 0.32 -45.63 -29.08
N ASP A 29 -0.86 -45.49 -29.67
CA ASP A 29 -1.37 -46.33 -30.74
C ASP A 29 -0.92 -45.88 -32.16
N GLY A 30 -0.09 -44.84 -32.24
CA GLY A 30 0.45 -44.30 -33.49
C GLY A 30 -0.53 -43.46 -34.32
N LYS A 31 -1.79 -43.26 -33.86
CA LYS A 31 -2.79 -42.43 -34.54
C LYS A 31 -2.67 -40.97 -34.14
N PRO A 32 -3.07 -40.02 -35.01
CA PRO A 32 -3.17 -38.63 -34.64
C PRO A 32 -4.12 -38.45 -33.46
N LEU A 33 -3.71 -37.65 -32.47
CA LEU A 33 -4.59 -37.32 -31.35
C LEU A 33 -5.84 -36.57 -31.83
N SER A 34 -6.98 -36.89 -31.28
CA SER A 34 -8.21 -36.13 -31.51
C SER A 34 -8.06 -34.70 -30.92
N PRO A 35 -8.88 -33.73 -31.36
CA PRO A 35 -8.87 -32.38 -30.80
C PRO A 35 -9.06 -32.35 -29.28
N GLU A 36 -9.84 -33.28 -28.71
CA GLU A 36 -10.02 -33.39 -27.25
C GLU A 36 -8.80 -33.99 -26.56
N GLU A 37 -8.18 -35.03 -27.15
CA GLU A 37 -6.95 -35.64 -26.66
C GLU A 37 -5.77 -34.67 -26.77
N MET A 38 -5.67 -33.89 -27.89
CA MET A 38 -4.71 -32.81 -28.01
C MET A 38 -4.92 -31.75 -26.94
N LYS A 39 -6.16 -31.33 -26.70
CA LYS A 39 -6.48 -30.36 -25.65
C LYS A 39 -6.16 -30.92 -24.25
N LYS A 40 -6.38 -32.22 -24.03
CA LYS A 40 -6.05 -32.92 -22.80
C LYS A 40 -4.53 -33.11 -22.63
N ALA A 41 -3.81 -33.43 -23.70
CA ALA A 41 -2.35 -33.50 -23.71
C ALA A 41 -1.70 -32.12 -23.50
N MET A 42 -2.22 -31.08 -24.17
CA MET A 42 -1.77 -29.69 -23.94
C MET A 42 -2.07 -29.23 -22.51
N LYS A 43 -3.21 -29.63 -21.94
CA LYS A 43 -3.54 -29.33 -20.55
C LYS A 43 -2.56 -30.02 -19.59
N LYS A 44 -2.26 -31.32 -19.84
CA LYS A 44 -1.31 -32.10 -19.04
C LYS A 44 0.15 -31.62 -19.18
N MET A 45 0.54 -31.07 -20.34
CA MET A 45 1.88 -30.45 -20.55
C MET A 45 2.05 -29.10 -19.87
N ASN A 46 0.96 -28.43 -19.46
CA ASN A 46 0.95 -27.15 -18.79
C ASN A 46 0.58 -27.25 -17.29
N GLU A 47 0.43 -28.44 -16.74
CA GLU A 47 0.18 -28.67 -15.33
C GLU A 47 1.51 -29.12 -14.68
N PHE A 48 2.14 -28.21 -13.95
CA PHE A 48 3.24 -28.54 -13.05
C PHE A 48 2.65 -29.27 -11.83
N GLU A 49 3.33 -30.32 -11.36
CA GLU A 49 2.87 -31.10 -10.22
C GLU A 49 3.26 -30.43 -8.91
N THR A 50 4.44 -29.78 -8.87
CA THR A 50 4.97 -29.09 -7.70
C THR A 50 5.34 -27.63 -8.00
N VAL A 51 5.47 -26.83 -6.95
CA VAL A 51 5.97 -25.46 -7.08
C VAL A 51 7.41 -25.48 -7.56
N GLU A 52 8.21 -26.42 -7.07
CA GLU A 52 9.60 -26.60 -7.43
C GLU A 52 9.73 -26.93 -8.94
N ASP A 53 8.90 -27.84 -9.49
CA ASP A 53 8.88 -28.16 -10.93
C ASP A 53 8.58 -26.90 -11.79
N PHE A 54 7.67 -26.05 -11.30
CA PHE A 54 7.36 -24.79 -11.98
C PHE A 54 8.56 -23.82 -11.96
N LEU A 55 9.24 -23.70 -10.84
CA LEU A 55 10.38 -22.81 -10.68
C LEU A 55 11.61 -23.30 -11.45
N GLU A 56 11.79 -24.62 -11.59
CA GLU A 56 12.87 -25.21 -12.40
C GLU A 56 12.67 -25.02 -13.92
N ASP A 57 11.43 -24.77 -14.38
CA ASP A 57 11.14 -24.55 -15.82
C ASP A 57 11.42 -23.11 -16.29
N GLY A 58 11.89 -22.21 -15.40
CA GLY A 58 12.19 -20.81 -15.74
C GLY A 58 13.32 -20.22 -14.91
N GLU A 59 13.57 -18.92 -15.11
CA GLU A 59 14.52 -18.16 -14.30
C GLU A 59 13.73 -17.33 -13.27
N PHE A 60 13.70 -17.81 -12.03
CA PHE A 60 12.96 -17.17 -10.94
C PHE A 60 13.91 -16.66 -9.85
N GLU A 61 13.57 -15.47 -9.35
CA GLU A 61 14.12 -14.87 -8.15
C GLU A 61 13.07 -15.04 -7.02
N GLU A 62 13.45 -15.70 -5.93
CA GLU A 62 12.64 -15.80 -4.74
C GLU A 62 12.80 -14.53 -3.89
N ILE A 63 11.68 -13.95 -3.44
CA ILE A 63 11.63 -12.72 -2.64
C ILE A 63 10.88 -13.06 -1.34
N ASP A 64 11.65 -13.46 -0.33
CA ASP A 64 11.13 -13.83 0.99
C ASP A 64 10.74 -12.60 1.83
N GLY A 65 9.72 -12.76 2.66
CA GLY A 65 9.22 -11.77 3.60
C GLY A 65 7.76 -12.04 3.97
N PHE A 66 6.97 -10.99 4.22
CA PHE A 66 5.55 -11.13 4.58
C PHE A 66 4.74 -11.86 3.51
N LEU A 67 4.88 -11.47 2.25
CA LEU A 67 4.34 -12.22 1.11
C LEU A 67 5.47 -13.01 0.44
N LYS A 68 5.33 -14.31 0.33
CA LYS A 68 6.30 -15.11 -0.40
C LYS A 68 6.09 -14.96 -1.90
N LEU A 69 6.99 -14.24 -2.56
CA LEU A 69 6.90 -13.88 -3.97
C LEU A 69 8.00 -14.57 -4.79
N TYR A 70 7.68 -14.85 -6.05
CA TYR A 70 8.64 -15.29 -7.06
C TYR A 70 8.55 -14.36 -8.26
N LYS A 71 9.68 -13.85 -8.70
CA LYS A 71 9.79 -13.03 -9.92
C LYS A 71 10.36 -13.86 -11.06
N ASP A 72 9.59 -14.04 -12.13
CA ASP A 72 10.11 -14.54 -13.41
C ASP A 72 10.93 -13.42 -14.05
N THR A 73 12.25 -13.59 -14.07
CA THR A 73 13.19 -12.55 -14.53
C THR A 73 13.22 -12.38 -16.04
N GLU A 74 12.78 -13.41 -16.81
CA GLU A 74 12.67 -13.33 -18.28
C GLU A 74 11.42 -12.54 -18.71
N LYS A 75 10.29 -12.70 -17.95
CA LYS A 75 8.98 -12.12 -18.31
C LYS A 75 8.59 -10.90 -17.47
N ASP A 76 9.38 -10.59 -16.45
CA ASP A 76 9.06 -9.55 -15.44
C ASP A 76 7.67 -9.72 -14.83
N THR A 77 7.33 -10.98 -14.49
CA THR A 77 6.04 -11.34 -13.88
C THR A 77 6.24 -11.90 -12.48
N TYR A 78 5.25 -11.66 -11.63
CA TYR A 78 5.32 -12.04 -10.22
C TYR A 78 4.27 -13.08 -9.89
N PHE A 79 4.65 -14.03 -9.05
CA PHE A 79 3.81 -15.07 -8.51
C PHE A 79 3.80 -14.97 -6.99
N LEU A 80 2.66 -15.26 -6.39
CA LEU A 80 2.46 -15.32 -4.93
C LEU A 80 2.25 -16.76 -4.52
N GLU A 81 3.05 -17.25 -3.59
CA GLU A 81 2.82 -18.52 -2.92
C GLU A 81 2.04 -18.30 -1.64
N LEU A 82 0.95 -19.04 -1.46
CA LEU A 82 0.15 -19.08 -0.24
C LEU A 82 0.00 -20.51 0.23
N SER A 83 -0.02 -20.70 1.54
CA SER A 83 -0.37 -21.97 2.17
C SER A 83 -1.85 -22.01 2.57
N GLU A 84 -2.37 -23.17 2.93
CA GLU A 84 -3.72 -23.29 3.46
C GLU A 84 -3.94 -22.48 4.76
N ASN A 85 -2.87 -22.26 5.54
CA ASN A 85 -2.90 -21.43 6.74
C ASN A 85 -3.05 -19.94 6.47
N ASP A 86 -2.79 -19.50 5.24
CA ASP A 86 -2.95 -18.10 4.82
C ASP A 86 -4.35 -17.81 4.30
N LEU A 87 -5.15 -18.86 4.06
CA LEU A 87 -6.53 -18.72 3.63
C LEU A 87 -7.43 -18.31 4.79
N ASN A 88 -8.38 -17.42 4.49
CA ASN A 88 -9.29 -16.81 5.47
C ASN A 88 -8.54 -16.02 6.58
N LYS A 89 -7.25 -15.73 6.39
CA LYS A 89 -6.46 -14.84 7.22
C LYS A 89 -6.54 -13.44 6.65
N GLU A 90 -6.95 -12.49 7.47
CA GLU A 90 -7.03 -11.08 7.07
C GLU A 90 -5.65 -10.45 7.07
N PHE A 91 -5.41 -9.54 6.13
CA PHE A 91 -4.24 -8.67 6.10
C PHE A 91 -4.64 -7.27 5.63
N LEU A 92 -3.82 -6.29 5.92
CA LEU A 92 -4.06 -4.90 5.56
C LEU A 92 -3.42 -4.57 4.21
N TYR A 93 -4.06 -3.67 3.50
CA TYR A 93 -3.51 -3.07 2.29
C TYR A 93 -3.65 -1.57 2.36
N PHE A 94 -2.58 -0.88 2.00
CA PHE A 94 -2.51 0.56 1.80
C PHE A 94 -1.85 0.83 0.46
N ALA A 95 -2.09 2.01 -0.08
CA ALA A 95 -1.30 2.53 -1.19
C ALA A 95 -1.04 4.01 -0.98
N TYR A 96 0.09 4.49 -1.43
CA TYR A 96 0.40 5.91 -1.41
C TYR A 96 1.21 6.32 -2.63
N ILE A 97 1.02 7.56 -3.03
CA ILE A 97 1.70 8.14 -4.18
C ILE A 97 3.10 8.55 -3.75
N LEU A 98 4.12 7.91 -4.32
CA LEU A 98 5.51 8.27 -4.09
C LEU A 98 5.90 9.54 -4.84
N ASN A 99 5.44 9.63 -6.10
CA ASN A 99 5.72 10.76 -6.96
C ASN A 99 4.64 10.90 -8.03
N ALA A 100 4.22 12.14 -8.30
CA ALA A 100 3.27 12.47 -9.36
C ALA A 100 3.64 13.83 -9.97
N PRO A 101 3.31 14.07 -11.26
CA PRO A 101 3.51 15.37 -11.87
C PRO A 101 2.65 16.45 -11.21
N THR A 102 3.24 17.62 -10.96
CA THR A 102 2.53 18.79 -10.45
C THR A 102 1.37 19.15 -11.38
N GLY A 103 0.25 19.61 -10.84
CA GLY A 103 -0.94 20.02 -11.62
C GLY A 103 -1.77 18.87 -12.17
N SER A 104 -1.38 17.60 -11.95
CA SER A 104 -2.09 16.43 -12.47
C SER A 104 -3.35 16.03 -11.68
N GLY A 105 -3.61 16.67 -10.53
CA GLY A 105 -4.66 16.27 -9.60
C GLY A 105 -4.33 15.02 -8.78
N VAL A 106 -3.09 14.52 -8.87
CA VAL A 106 -2.52 13.48 -8.02
C VAL A 106 -1.39 14.11 -7.22
N MET A 107 -1.39 13.94 -5.90
CA MET A 107 -0.37 14.54 -5.02
C MET A 107 0.62 13.50 -4.54
N SER A 108 1.92 13.85 -4.60
CA SER A 108 2.96 13.07 -3.93
C SER A 108 2.70 13.02 -2.43
N GLY A 109 2.88 11.86 -1.82
CA GLY A 109 2.53 11.61 -0.42
C GLY A 109 1.05 11.26 -0.19
N GLU A 110 0.16 11.45 -1.18
CA GLU A 110 -1.26 11.13 -1.02
C GLU A 110 -1.46 9.65 -0.70
N MET A 111 -2.13 9.38 0.43
CA MET A 111 -2.52 8.03 0.77
C MET A 111 -3.81 7.65 0.04
N LYS A 112 -3.76 6.57 -0.72
CA LYS A 112 -4.90 5.96 -1.40
C LYS A 112 -5.47 4.85 -0.52
N GLY A 113 -6.73 4.94 -0.16
CA GLY A 113 -7.40 3.96 0.68
C GLY A 113 -8.89 4.08 0.57
N ASP A 114 -9.61 3.50 1.54
CA ASP A 114 -11.07 3.51 1.53
C ASP A 114 -11.67 4.89 1.87
N ARG A 115 -10.88 5.80 2.45
CA ARG A 115 -11.28 7.18 2.83
C ARG A 115 -10.07 8.11 2.88
N LEU A 116 -10.32 9.42 2.92
CA LEU A 116 -9.34 10.50 2.93
C LEU A 116 -8.29 10.45 4.06
N ILE A 117 -8.39 9.55 5.02
CA ILE A 117 -7.60 9.55 6.25
C ILE A 117 -7.02 8.15 6.53
N GLY A 118 -6.26 7.59 5.57
CA GLY A 118 -5.31 6.52 5.87
C GLY A 118 -5.84 5.19 6.46
N ASN A 119 -7.16 4.96 6.50
CA ASN A 119 -7.69 3.68 6.95
C ASN A 119 -7.38 2.60 5.93
N GLY A 120 -6.74 1.52 6.38
CA GLY A 120 -6.39 0.39 5.55
C GLY A 120 -7.59 -0.31 4.95
N ILE A 121 -7.35 -0.97 3.84
CA ILE A 121 -8.29 -1.93 3.25
C ILE A 121 -7.95 -3.29 3.84
N VAL A 122 -8.94 -3.98 4.41
CA VAL A 122 -8.76 -5.36 4.88
C VAL A 122 -9.01 -6.31 3.73
N LEU A 123 -8.03 -7.15 3.42
CA LEU A 123 -8.07 -8.14 2.37
C LEU A 123 -7.99 -9.55 2.95
N GLU A 124 -8.51 -10.53 2.18
CA GLU A 124 -8.54 -11.93 2.56
C GLU A 124 -8.57 -12.82 1.32
N PHE A 125 -7.74 -13.87 1.28
CA PHE A 125 -7.84 -14.92 0.27
C PHE A 125 -8.75 -16.04 0.75
N ARG A 126 -9.64 -16.49 -0.15
CA ARG A 126 -10.53 -17.62 0.09
C ARG A 126 -10.41 -18.66 -1.01
N LYS A 127 -10.62 -19.94 -0.67
CA LYS A 127 -10.69 -21.00 -1.67
C LYS A 127 -11.84 -20.73 -2.64
N PHE A 128 -11.56 -20.86 -3.94
CA PHE A 128 -12.53 -20.63 -4.99
C PHE A 128 -12.29 -21.54 -6.20
N LYS A 129 -13.10 -22.61 -6.32
CA LYS A 129 -13.00 -23.57 -7.42
C LYS A 129 -11.57 -24.12 -7.61
N ASP A 130 -10.95 -23.81 -8.76
CA ASP A 130 -9.63 -24.23 -9.20
C ASP A 130 -8.54 -23.17 -8.86
N GLY A 131 -8.65 -22.51 -7.70
CA GLY A 131 -7.71 -21.51 -7.24
C GLY A 131 -8.22 -20.72 -6.06
N LEU A 132 -7.82 -19.47 -5.95
CA LEU A 132 -8.19 -18.59 -4.85
C LEU A 132 -8.92 -17.35 -5.36
N ALA A 133 -9.69 -16.73 -4.48
CA ALA A 133 -10.31 -15.44 -4.73
C ALA A 133 -9.88 -14.44 -3.65
N LEU A 134 -9.60 -13.21 -4.07
CA LEU A 134 -9.29 -12.09 -3.20
C LEU A 134 -10.57 -11.30 -2.90
N TYR A 135 -10.81 -11.06 -1.63
CA TYR A 135 -11.94 -10.28 -1.12
C TYR A 135 -11.45 -9.07 -0.35
N LYS A 136 -12.16 -7.94 -0.53
CA LYS A 136 -12.07 -6.79 0.37
C LYS A 136 -13.20 -6.92 1.39
N LYS A 137 -12.83 -6.91 2.65
CA LYS A 137 -13.75 -7.02 3.79
C LYS A 137 -14.54 -5.72 3.97
N ASN A 138 -15.79 -5.85 4.33
CA ASN A 138 -16.59 -4.72 4.75
C ASN A 138 -16.39 -4.45 6.24
N THR A 139 -15.55 -3.48 6.57
CA THR A 139 -15.21 -3.12 7.95
C THR A 139 -16.10 -2.03 8.55
N ASN A 140 -17.11 -1.55 7.81
CA ASN A 140 -18.01 -0.51 8.30
C ASN A 140 -19.02 -1.00 9.35
N PHE A 141 -19.05 -2.29 9.61
CA PHE A 141 -20.01 -2.91 10.51
C PHE A 141 -19.32 -3.83 11.49
N SER A 142 -19.74 -3.75 12.75
CA SER A 142 -19.32 -4.68 13.80
C SER A 142 -20.51 -5.50 14.29
N ASN A 143 -20.17 -6.54 14.99
CA ASN A 143 -21.11 -7.49 15.59
C ASN A 143 -20.59 -7.85 16.98
N GLU A 144 -20.64 -6.89 17.91
CA GLU A 144 -20.11 -7.05 19.27
C GLU A 144 -20.75 -8.24 19.99
N THR A 145 -22.04 -8.48 19.70
CA THR A 145 -22.76 -9.62 20.25
C THR A 145 -23.45 -10.40 19.14
N GLU A 146 -23.11 -11.67 18.99
CA GLU A 146 -23.81 -12.54 18.07
C GLU A 146 -25.23 -12.84 18.57
N ASN A 147 -26.22 -12.21 17.98
CA ASN A 147 -27.63 -12.38 18.30
C ASN A 147 -28.49 -12.50 17.04
N ASN A 148 -29.80 -12.73 17.22
CA ASN A 148 -30.71 -12.92 16.09
C ASN A 148 -30.87 -11.69 15.21
N ILE A 149 -30.60 -10.48 15.74
CA ILE A 149 -30.65 -9.23 14.97
C ILE A 149 -29.47 -9.15 14.07
N SER A 150 -28.27 -9.33 14.62
CA SER A 150 -27.02 -9.27 13.88
C SER A 150 -26.97 -10.33 12.78
N LYS A 151 -27.40 -11.56 13.05
CA LYS A 151 -27.48 -12.64 12.05
C LYS A 151 -28.32 -12.26 10.84
N ARG A 152 -29.44 -11.57 11.03
CA ARG A 152 -30.29 -11.10 9.92
C ARG A 152 -29.70 -9.92 9.16
N LYS A 153 -29.13 -8.94 9.86
CA LYS A 153 -28.54 -7.76 9.24
C LYS A 153 -27.30 -8.14 8.41
N LEU A 154 -26.48 -9.08 8.89
CA LEU A 154 -25.28 -9.57 8.17
C LEU A 154 -25.60 -10.16 6.78
N THR A 155 -26.82 -10.65 6.53
CA THR A 155 -27.21 -11.15 5.21
C THR A 155 -27.30 -10.06 4.14
N ALA A 156 -27.35 -8.80 4.53
CA ALA A 156 -27.40 -7.64 3.63
C ALA A 156 -26.04 -6.93 3.48
N ILE A 157 -24.98 -7.45 4.11
CA ILE A 157 -23.63 -6.89 4.08
C ILE A 157 -22.74 -7.84 3.29
N PHE A 158 -22.05 -7.29 2.31
CA PHE A 158 -21.23 -8.07 1.41
C PHE A 158 -19.78 -7.58 1.46
N ASP A 159 -18.85 -8.54 1.50
CA ASP A 159 -17.48 -8.31 1.13
C ASP A 159 -17.40 -8.10 -0.39
N ALA A 160 -16.48 -7.26 -0.85
CA ALA A 160 -16.30 -7.05 -2.27
C ALA A 160 -15.42 -8.19 -2.85
N PHE A 161 -15.95 -8.88 -3.85
CA PHE A 161 -15.17 -9.83 -4.65
C PHE A 161 -14.26 -9.06 -5.61
N ILE A 162 -12.96 -8.99 -5.32
CA ILE A 162 -11.98 -8.25 -6.13
C ILE A 162 -11.62 -9.01 -7.40
N GLY A 163 -11.34 -10.30 -7.26
CA GLY A 163 -10.99 -11.14 -8.39
C GLY A 163 -10.68 -12.58 -7.99
N ARG A 164 -10.59 -13.42 -9.00
CA ARG A 164 -10.13 -14.79 -8.82
C ARG A 164 -8.80 -15.02 -9.52
N PHE A 165 -8.01 -15.88 -8.94
CA PHE A 165 -6.71 -16.30 -9.44
C PHE A 165 -6.74 -17.82 -9.59
N LYS A 166 -6.58 -18.27 -10.82
CA LYS A 166 -6.38 -19.70 -11.07
C LYS A 166 -4.96 -20.03 -10.59
N SER A 167 -4.82 -21.03 -9.76
CA SER A 167 -3.51 -21.53 -9.36
C SER A 167 -2.75 -22.05 -10.58
N VAL A 168 -1.48 -21.69 -10.69
CA VAL A 168 -0.56 -22.29 -11.67
C VAL A 168 -0.18 -23.68 -11.17
N VAL A 169 0.06 -23.79 -9.86
CA VAL A 169 0.29 -25.03 -9.14
C VAL A 169 -0.58 -25.03 -7.88
N GLU A 170 -1.13 -26.20 -7.57
CA GLU A 170 -1.80 -26.51 -6.29
C GLU A 170 -1.27 -27.86 -5.80
N GLU A 171 -0.52 -27.84 -4.71
CA GLU A 171 0.19 -28.98 -4.16
C GLU A 171 0.05 -29.01 -2.65
N GLU A 172 -0.49 -30.08 -2.07
CA GLU A 172 -0.55 -30.32 -0.61
C GLU A 172 -0.94 -29.12 0.25
N GLY A 173 -1.87 -28.27 -0.26
CA GLY A 173 -2.30 -27.04 0.42
C GLY A 173 -1.41 -25.81 0.18
N ARG A 174 -0.48 -25.89 -0.75
CA ARG A 174 0.28 -24.76 -1.31
C ARG A 174 -0.35 -24.30 -2.62
N TYR A 175 -0.42 -23.01 -2.83
CA TYR A 175 -1.05 -22.39 -4.03
C TYR A 175 -0.08 -21.37 -4.62
N LEU A 176 0.32 -21.56 -5.86
CA LEU A 176 1.10 -20.59 -6.61
C LEU A 176 0.17 -19.82 -7.56
N LEU A 177 0.07 -18.51 -7.36
CA LEU A 177 -0.86 -17.62 -8.08
C LEU A 177 -0.13 -16.60 -8.93
N PRO A 178 -0.60 -16.29 -10.17
CA PRO A 178 -0.13 -15.13 -10.90
C PRO A 178 -0.60 -13.86 -10.19
N PHE A 179 0.34 -13.03 -9.71
CA PHE A 179 0.03 -11.91 -8.82
C PHE A 179 0.26 -10.52 -9.43
N SER A 180 1.04 -10.41 -10.50
CA SER A 180 1.39 -9.12 -11.14
C SER A 180 0.20 -8.19 -11.38
N LYS A 181 -0.93 -8.73 -11.83
CA LYS A 181 -2.13 -7.93 -12.14
C LYS A 181 -2.67 -7.18 -10.93
N VAL A 182 -2.46 -7.67 -9.71
CA VAL A 182 -2.99 -7.07 -8.48
C VAL A 182 -2.44 -5.67 -8.28
N PHE A 183 -1.16 -5.46 -8.57
CA PHE A 183 -0.46 -4.19 -8.35
C PHE A 183 -0.08 -3.46 -9.65
N LEU A 184 -0.07 -4.13 -10.82
CA LEU A 184 0.14 -3.47 -12.12
C LEU A 184 -1.14 -2.93 -12.76
N SER A 185 -2.23 -2.87 -12.01
CA SER A 185 -3.50 -2.31 -12.46
C SER A 185 -4.22 -1.61 -11.31
N GLU A 186 -5.28 -0.88 -11.63
CA GLU A 186 -6.12 -0.23 -10.63
C GLU A 186 -7.10 -1.20 -9.93
N MET A 187 -6.71 -2.47 -9.75
CA MET A 187 -7.57 -3.51 -9.17
C MET A 187 -7.90 -3.24 -7.70
N LEU A 188 -6.92 -2.80 -6.91
CA LEU A 188 -7.10 -2.54 -5.48
C LEU A 188 -7.45 -1.09 -5.19
N THR A 189 -6.86 -0.16 -5.93
CA THR A 189 -7.09 1.27 -5.77
C THR A 189 -6.78 2.01 -7.08
N ALA A 190 -7.44 3.15 -7.29
CA ALA A 190 -7.22 3.97 -8.47
C ALA A 190 -5.94 4.81 -8.30
N VAL A 191 -5.08 4.79 -9.32
CA VAL A 191 -3.94 5.71 -9.45
C VAL A 191 -4.35 7.00 -10.17
N SER A 192 -5.34 6.89 -11.05
CA SER A 192 -5.91 8.04 -11.76
C SER A 192 -6.59 9.02 -10.80
N PRO A 193 -6.51 10.33 -11.05
CA PRO A 193 -7.20 11.31 -10.22
C PRO A 193 -8.71 11.09 -10.27
N ASN A 194 -9.35 11.05 -9.10
CA ASN A 194 -10.82 10.93 -9.00
C ASN A 194 -11.49 12.29 -9.15
N ILE A 195 -11.31 12.89 -10.33
CA ILE A 195 -11.86 14.20 -10.66
C ILE A 195 -13.02 14.02 -11.64
N PRO A 196 -14.23 14.55 -11.33
CA PRO A 196 -15.34 14.53 -12.24
C PRO A 196 -14.99 15.16 -13.58
N PRO A 197 -15.52 14.64 -14.71
CA PRO A 197 -15.15 15.11 -16.04
C PRO A 197 -15.29 16.63 -16.25
N GLU A 198 -16.28 17.25 -15.63
CA GLU A 198 -16.55 18.70 -15.68
C GLU A 198 -15.48 19.56 -15.00
N TYR A 199 -14.62 18.97 -14.16
CA TYR A 199 -13.54 19.68 -13.49
C TYR A 199 -12.15 19.36 -14.07
N ARG A 200 -12.06 18.49 -15.07
CA ARG A 200 -10.78 18.12 -15.69
C ARG A 200 -10.11 19.29 -16.41
N ASP A 201 -10.89 20.21 -16.94
CA ASP A 201 -10.40 21.43 -17.61
C ASP A 201 -9.68 22.39 -16.64
N PHE A 202 -9.83 22.19 -15.33
CA PHE A 202 -9.09 22.96 -14.31
C PHE A 202 -7.75 22.32 -13.93
N LEU A 203 -7.44 21.12 -14.45
CA LEU A 203 -6.12 20.53 -14.26
C LEU A 203 -5.10 21.27 -15.12
N GLU A 204 -3.96 21.54 -14.55
CA GLU A 204 -2.81 22.08 -15.29
C GLU A 204 -2.21 21.01 -16.22
N LEU A 205 -2.37 19.73 -15.84
CA LEU A 205 -1.91 18.57 -16.61
C LEU A 205 -2.95 17.44 -16.57
N ASP A 206 -3.52 17.11 -17.72
CA ASP A 206 -4.37 15.92 -17.87
C ASP A 206 -3.51 14.70 -18.24
N LEU A 207 -3.36 13.78 -17.28
CA LEU A 207 -2.59 12.55 -17.47
C LEU A 207 -3.13 11.63 -18.57
N GLY A 208 -4.43 11.71 -18.87
CA GLY A 208 -5.10 10.78 -19.77
C GLY A 208 -5.44 9.45 -19.08
N LYS A 209 -5.05 8.32 -19.68
CA LYS A 209 -5.35 6.97 -19.16
C LYS A 209 -4.07 6.21 -18.84
N PRO A 210 -4.11 5.36 -17.81
CA PRO A 210 -3.01 4.42 -17.56
C PRO A 210 -2.74 3.55 -18.79
N ASP A 211 -1.48 3.40 -19.14
CA ASP A 211 -1.01 2.57 -20.25
C ASP A 211 -0.27 1.33 -19.70
N PRO A 212 -0.88 0.13 -19.75
CA PRO A 212 -0.25 -1.08 -19.23
C PRO A 212 1.09 -1.40 -19.87
N SER A 213 1.32 -0.95 -21.12
CA SER A 213 2.62 -1.17 -21.82
C SER A 213 3.76 -0.30 -21.29
N LYS A 214 3.44 0.70 -20.46
CA LYS A 214 4.38 1.65 -19.85
C LYS A 214 4.37 1.56 -18.32
N THR A 215 3.60 0.60 -17.79
CA THR A 215 3.49 0.35 -16.35
C THR A 215 4.37 -0.84 -15.98
N PHE A 216 5.23 -0.67 -14.97
CA PHE A 216 6.17 -1.70 -14.54
C PHE A 216 6.49 -1.58 -13.04
N VAL A 217 6.98 -2.68 -12.47
CA VAL A 217 7.49 -2.70 -11.09
C VAL A 217 8.87 -2.07 -11.07
N GLU A 218 9.04 -1.03 -10.29
CA GLU A 218 10.32 -0.36 -10.11
C GLU A 218 11.15 -1.07 -9.03
N LYS A 219 10.50 -1.45 -7.92
CA LYS A 219 11.16 -2.08 -6.79
C LYS A 219 10.18 -2.93 -5.98
N VAL A 220 10.66 -4.05 -5.44
CA VAL A 220 9.99 -4.83 -4.41
C VAL A 220 10.87 -4.83 -3.17
N LYS A 221 10.28 -4.48 -2.03
CA LYS A 221 10.88 -4.57 -0.70
C LYS A 221 9.99 -5.47 0.15
N ASN A 222 10.54 -6.55 0.65
CA ASN A 222 9.77 -7.54 1.37
C ASN A 222 10.37 -7.73 2.77
N TYR A 223 9.68 -7.21 3.75
CA TYR A 223 10.09 -7.23 5.16
C TYR A 223 9.32 -8.33 5.89
N GLU A 224 9.69 -8.57 7.15
CA GLU A 224 9.04 -9.58 7.98
C GLU A 224 7.54 -9.36 8.15
N LYS A 225 7.11 -8.10 8.30
CA LYS A 225 5.72 -7.73 8.61
C LYS A 225 4.96 -7.05 7.48
N ASN A 226 5.65 -6.75 6.39
CA ASN A 226 5.01 -6.14 5.23
C ASN A 226 5.79 -6.34 3.93
N THR A 227 5.05 -6.30 2.85
CA THR A 227 5.58 -6.25 1.48
C THR A 227 5.23 -4.92 0.86
N ASN A 228 6.22 -4.21 0.34
CA ASN A 228 6.07 -2.95 -0.37
C ASN A 228 6.48 -3.13 -1.84
N ILE A 229 5.55 -2.87 -2.77
CA ILE A 229 5.76 -2.99 -4.21
C ILE A 229 5.61 -1.59 -4.82
N GLU A 230 6.71 -1.03 -5.27
CA GLU A 230 6.76 0.27 -5.93
C GLU A 230 6.53 0.10 -7.43
N VAL A 231 5.47 0.72 -7.94
CA VAL A 231 5.06 0.62 -9.34
C VAL A 231 5.10 1.99 -10.00
N ASN A 232 5.70 2.05 -11.17
CA ASN A 232 5.62 3.20 -12.05
C ASN A 232 4.46 3.01 -13.03
N PHE A 233 3.35 3.72 -12.79
CA PHE A 233 2.20 3.74 -13.69
C PHE A 233 2.44 4.74 -14.82
N GLY A 234 2.64 4.24 -16.03
CA GLY A 234 2.75 5.07 -17.22
C GLY A 234 1.39 5.56 -17.70
N PHE A 235 1.32 6.81 -18.12
CA PHE A 235 0.14 7.41 -18.72
C PHE A 235 0.44 7.88 -20.14
N PHE A 236 -0.59 7.88 -20.97
CA PHE A 236 -0.48 8.40 -22.32
C PHE A 236 -1.71 9.26 -22.66
N ASN A 237 -1.46 10.51 -23.02
CA ASN A 237 -2.47 11.42 -23.55
C ASN A 237 -1.95 12.03 -24.86
N PRO A 238 -2.48 11.65 -26.03
CA PRO A 238 -2.00 12.18 -27.30
C PRO A 238 -2.30 13.68 -27.49
N MET A 239 -3.24 14.23 -26.74
CA MET A 239 -3.67 15.63 -26.81
C MET A 239 -3.92 16.18 -25.40
N PRO A 240 -2.86 16.39 -24.60
CA PRO A 240 -3.04 16.90 -23.25
C PRO A 240 -3.68 18.29 -23.29
N SER A 241 -4.69 18.49 -22.44
CA SER A 241 -5.24 19.82 -22.16
C SER A 241 -4.48 20.37 -20.95
N GLY A 242 -4.08 21.62 -21.01
CA GLY A 242 -3.36 22.29 -19.96
C GLY A 242 -2.23 23.17 -20.49
N SER A 243 -1.55 23.85 -19.58
CA SER A 243 -0.44 24.71 -19.94
C SER A 243 0.84 23.87 -20.04
N SER A 244 1.56 24.04 -21.13
CA SER A 244 2.87 23.41 -21.38
C SER A 244 4.00 23.95 -20.49
N ASP A 245 3.70 24.65 -19.42
CA ASP A 245 4.69 25.35 -18.59
C ASP A 245 5.09 24.59 -17.31
N ILE A 246 4.80 23.27 -17.25
CA ILE A 246 5.23 22.42 -16.15
C ILE A 246 6.66 21.94 -16.41
N TYR A 247 7.64 22.64 -15.84
CA TYR A 247 9.05 22.36 -16.08
C TYR A 247 9.54 20.99 -15.58
N SER A 248 8.80 20.37 -14.66
CA SER A 248 9.11 19.02 -14.16
C SER A 248 8.70 17.90 -15.12
N VAL A 249 7.94 18.20 -16.18
CA VAL A 249 7.47 17.24 -17.18
C VAL A 249 8.17 17.50 -18.53
N ALA A 250 8.89 16.50 -19.02
CA ALA A 250 9.64 16.63 -20.27
C ALA A 250 8.76 16.54 -21.53
N ASP A 251 7.65 15.81 -21.48
CA ASP A 251 6.65 15.67 -22.56
C ASP A 251 5.30 15.32 -21.93
N ASP A 252 4.35 16.23 -22.03
CA ASP A 252 3.01 16.16 -21.42
C ASP A 252 2.19 14.96 -21.92
N ARG A 253 2.53 14.40 -23.07
CA ARG A 253 1.86 13.22 -23.64
C ARG A 253 2.25 11.94 -22.93
N TYR A 254 3.44 11.91 -22.29
CA TYR A 254 4.02 10.74 -21.63
C TYR A 254 4.39 11.10 -20.21
N THR A 255 3.53 10.73 -19.29
CA THR A 255 3.70 11.02 -17.88
C THR A 255 3.71 9.75 -17.07
N SER A 256 4.10 9.82 -15.81
CA SER A 256 4.02 8.68 -14.91
C SER A 256 3.68 9.11 -13.49
N VAL A 257 3.05 8.19 -12.78
CA VAL A 257 2.77 8.29 -11.34
C VAL A 257 3.42 7.08 -10.68
N LYS A 258 4.29 7.33 -9.71
CA LYS A 258 4.84 6.26 -8.87
C LYS A 258 3.95 6.03 -7.68
N MET A 259 3.53 4.80 -7.49
CA MET A 259 2.69 4.38 -6.37
C MET A 259 3.32 3.19 -5.65
N SER A 260 3.27 3.23 -4.33
CA SER A 260 3.61 2.10 -3.48
C SER A 260 2.34 1.33 -3.11
N HIS A 261 2.38 0.02 -3.31
CA HIS A 261 1.40 -0.92 -2.77
C HIS A 261 1.99 -1.58 -1.53
N LEU A 262 1.37 -1.35 -0.39
CA LEU A 262 1.83 -1.83 0.90
C LEU A 262 0.86 -2.89 1.43
N PHE A 263 1.32 -4.13 1.54
CA PHE A 263 0.61 -5.25 2.15
C PHE A 263 1.19 -5.48 3.54
N VAL A 264 0.36 -5.45 4.57
CA VAL A 264 0.80 -5.44 5.98
C VAL A 264 0.14 -6.58 6.75
N GLU A 265 0.91 -7.24 7.58
CA GLU A 265 0.39 -8.23 8.52
C GLU A 265 -0.67 -7.59 9.44
N MET A 266 -1.78 -8.30 9.66
CA MET A 266 -2.78 -7.86 10.64
C MET A 266 -2.18 -7.92 12.05
N PRO A 267 -2.22 -6.83 12.83
CA PRO A 267 -1.76 -6.88 14.22
C PRO A 267 -2.58 -7.86 15.06
N ASP A 268 -2.04 -8.23 16.22
CA ASP A 268 -2.72 -9.12 17.17
C ASP A 268 -4.02 -8.53 17.74
N ASP A 269 -4.87 -9.38 18.32
CA ASP A 269 -6.19 -8.98 18.84
C ASP A 269 -6.13 -8.39 20.27
N ASN A 270 -4.93 -8.10 20.82
CA ASN A 270 -4.79 -7.60 22.20
C ASN A 270 -5.00 -6.09 22.34
N PHE A 271 -5.17 -5.38 21.23
CA PHE A 271 -5.44 -3.95 21.27
C PHE A 271 -6.86 -3.66 21.78
N VAL A 272 -6.99 -2.70 22.69
CA VAL A 272 -8.27 -2.25 23.21
C VAL A 272 -8.72 -0.98 22.48
N PRO A 273 -9.73 -1.08 21.59
CA PRO A 273 -10.28 0.07 20.89
C PRO A 273 -10.83 1.12 21.85
N ARG A 274 -10.82 2.38 21.43
CA ARG A 274 -11.48 3.47 22.13
C ARG A 274 -12.54 4.09 21.24
N LEU A 275 -13.77 4.20 21.77
CA LEU A 275 -14.85 4.85 21.04
C LEU A 275 -14.59 6.35 20.86
N ALA A 276 -14.99 6.86 19.72
CA ALA A 276 -14.98 8.28 19.43
C ALA A 276 -15.97 9.03 20.33
N ASP A 277 -15.64 10.28 20.68
CA ASP A 277 -16.51 11.19 21.41
C ASP A 277 -16.65 12.48 20.58
N GLU A 278 -17.88 12.86 20.28
CA GLU A 278 -18.18 14.03 19.42
C GLU A 278 -17.64 15.36 19.98
N ARG A 279 -17.29 15.39 21.26
CA ARG A 279 -16.72 16.58 21.92
C ARG A 279 -15.22 16.76 21.63
N VAL A 280 -14.56 15.73 21.08
CA VAL A 280 -13.13 15.72 20.83
C VAL A 280 -12.91 15.24 19.40
N GLY A 281 -12.17 16.03 18.60
CA GLY A 281 -11.85 15.68 17.22
C GLY A 281 -10.65 14.74 17.17
N PHE A 282 -10.89 13.50 16.75
CA PHE A 282 -9.87 12.51 16.41
C PHE A 282 -10.15 11.93 15.03
N TYR A 283 -9.12 11.45 14.36
CA TYR A 283 -9.33 10.56 13.23
C TYR A 283 -9.94 9.26 13.73
N SER A 284 -10.95 8.77 13.04
CA SER A 284 -11.70 7.59 13.48
C SER A 284 -12.09 6.70 12.31
N ALA A 285 -12.16 5.40 12.58
CA ALA A 285 -12.84 4.46 11.71
C ALA A 285 -14.34 4.42 12.07
N ARG A 286 -15.20 4.60 11.04
CA ARG A 286 -16.64 4.52 11.23
C ARG A 286 -17.08 3.07 11.32
N ILE A 287 -17.75 2.72 12.42
CA ILE A 287 -18.26 1.39 12.66
C ILE A 287 -19.72 1.49 13.11
N THR A 288 -20.58 0.68 12.50
CA THR A 288 -21.99 0.55 12.92
C THR A 288 -22.20 -0.78 13.60
N ASP A 289 -22.62 -0.79 14.87
CA ASP A 289 -22.97 -2.00 15.58
C ASP A 289 -24.33 -2.55 15.12
N LEU A 290 -24.30 -3.77 14.64
CA LEU A 290 -25.49 -4.46 14.13
C LEU A 290 -26.19 -5.30 15.21
N SER A 291 -25.61 -5.43 16.38
CA SER A 291 -26.16 -6.25 17.47
C SER A 291 -27.18 -5.50 18.33
N THR A 292 -27.34 -4.19 18.15
CA THR A 292 -28.20 -3.34 18.97
C THR A 292 -29.47 -2.87 18.25
N TYR A 293 -30.51 -2.54 19.04
CA TYR A 293 -31.72 -1.81 18.62
C TYR A 293 -31.64 -0.29 18.87
N ASP A 294 -30.49 0.20 19.31
CA ASP A 294 -30.31 1.63 19.55
C ASP A 294 -30.63 2.46 18.31
N SER A 295 -31.21 3.63 18.51
CA SER A 295 -31.47 4.57 17.44
C SER A 295 -30.17 5.18 16.87
N TYR A 296 -29.07 5.11 17.63
CA TYR A 296 -27.72 5.52 17.23
C TYR A 296 -26.74 4.37 17.44
N PRO A 297 -26.61 3.49 16.44
CA PRO A 297 -25.77 2.29 16.56
C PRO A 297 -24.29 2.56 16.19
N ALA A 298 -23.88 3.82 16.01
CA ALA A 298 -22.49 4.13 15.69
C ALA A 298 -21.55 3.78 16.87
N ARG A 299 -20.46 3.12 16.55
CA ARG A 299 -19.40 2.71 17.46
C ARG A 299 -18.05 3.05 16.83
N ASP A 300 -17.96 4.29 16.32
CA ASP A 300 -16.75 4.76 15.68
C ASP A 300 -15.58 4.66 16.67
N VAL A 301 -14.45 4.14 16.19
CA VAL A 301 -13.24 3.97 16.99
C VAL A 301 -12.20 5.00 16.57
N ILE A 302 -11.58 5.66 17.55
CA ILE A 302 -10.51 6.61 17.26
C ILE A 302 -9.23 5.89 16.85
N ASN A 303 -8.47 6.51 15.97
CA ASN A 303 -7.11 6.04 15.71
C ASN A 303 -6.24 6.38 16.91
N LYS A 304 -5.45 5.44 17.40
CA LYS A 304 -4.49 5.66 18.49
C LYS A 304 -3.39 4.64 18.52
N TRP A 305 -2.26 5.02 19.06
CA TRP A 305 -1.15 4.11 19.33
C TRP A 305 -1.46 3.16 20.50
N ARG A 306 -0.82 1.99 20.47
CA ARG A 306 -0.85 1.01 21.56
C ARG A 306 0.10 1.46 22.67
N LEU A 307 -0.38 2.30 23.58
CA LEU A 307 0.40 2.71 24.75
C LEU A 307 -0.15 2.02 26.00
N VAL A 308 0.68 1.17 26.62
CA VAL A 308 0.37 0.45 27.86
C VAL A 308 1.43 0.80 28.89
N LYS A 309 1.02 1.24 30.09
CA LYS A 309 1.97 1.57 31.16
C LYS A 309 2.75 0.33 31.61
N LYS A 310 4.06 0.45 31.82
CA LYS A 310 4.88 -0.59 32.47
C LYS A 310 4.41 -0.86 33.89
N ASP A 311 4.05 0.22 34.62
CA ASP A 311 3.45 0.15 35.94
C ASP A 311 2.02 0.77 35.87
N PRO A 312 0.98 -0.06 35.77
CA PRO A 312 -0.39 0.42 35.66
C PRO A 312 -0.88 1.23 36.88
N GLU A 313 -0.30 1.00 38.06
CA GLU A 313 -0.68 1.65 39.31
C GLU A 313 0.02 3.00 39.51
N ALA A 314 1.10 3.27 38.78
CA ALA A 314 1.80 4.55 38.86
C ALA A 314 0.99 5.67 38.18
N GLU A 315 0.96 6.84 38.83
CA GLU A 315 0.39 8.06 38.21
C GLU A 315 1.11 8.40 36.91
N LEU A 316 2.45 8.32 36.91
CA LEU A 316 3.31 8.53 35.77
C LEU A 316 4.22 7.32 35.55
N SER A 317 4.11 6.65 34.40
CA SER A 317 4.89 5.47 34.03
C SER A 317 5.42 5.57 32.60
N GLU A 318 6.56 4.97 32.34
CA GLU A 318 6.96 4.70 30.96
C GLU A 318 5.98 3.72 30.30
N PRO A 319 5.78 3.80 28.98
CA PRO A 319 5.06 2.72 28.28
C PRO A 319 5.92 1.46 28.18
N VAL A 320 5.29 0.30 27.98
CA VAL A 320 5.98 -0.94 27.67
C VAL A 320 6.80 -0.77 26.39
N GLU A 321 6.20 -0.17 25.37
CA GLU A 321 6.82 0.19 24.11
C GLU A 321 6.53 1.66 23.80
N PRO A 322 7.56 2.51 23.66
CA PRO A 322 7.39 3.89 23.25
C PRO A 322 7.10 4.00 21.76
N ILE A 323 6.45 5.07 21.34
CA ILE A 323 6.35 5.46 19.93
C ILE A 323 7.74 5.96 19.51
N VAL A 324 8.39 5.27 18.58
CA VAL A 324 9.71 5.67 18.09
C VAL A 324 9.58 6.25 16.70
N PHE A 325 10.06 7.47 16.50
CA PHE A 325 10.24 8.06 15.18
C PHE A 325 11.73 8.14 14.83
N TRP A 326 12.06 7.71 13.62
CA TRP A 326 13.40 7.77 13.08
C TRP A 326 13.53 8.95 12.11
N VAL A 327 14.44 9.87 12.40
CA VAL A 327 14.79 10.93 11.46
C VAL A 327 15.69 10.33 10.39
N GLU A 328 15.24 10.40 9.14
CA GLU A 328 15.95 9.80 7.99
C GLU A 328 17.39 10.33 7.90
N ASN A 329 18.35 9.46 7.58
CA ASN A 329 19.76 9.82 7.53
C ASN A 329 20.07 10.88 6.44
N SER A 330 19.25 10.94 5.38
CA SER A 330 19.34 11.94 4.31
C SER A 330 18.96 13.37 4.74
N THR A 331 18.35 13.54 5.94
CA THR A 331 18.02 14.86 6.49
C THR A 331 19.32 15.64 6.76
N PRO A 332 19.43 16.92 6.35
CA PRO A 332 20.63 17.74 6.62
C PRO A 332 20.99 17.75 8.11
N GLU A 333 22.30 17.64 8.41
CA GLU A 333 22.79 17.51 9.79
C GLU A 333 22.38 18.69 10.68
N GLU A 334 22.34 19.90 10.12
CA GLU A 334 21.91 21.10 10.81
C GLU A 334 20.42 21.14 11.11
N ILE A 335 19.61 20.33 10.42
CA ILE A 335 18.15 20.27 10.56
C ILE A 335 17.72 19.18 11.56
N LYS A 336 18.45 18.06 11.62
CA LYS A 336 18.13 16.91 12.48
C LYS A 336 17.77 17.29 13.92
N PRO A 337 18.52 18.19 14.62
CA PRO A 337 18.19 18.56 16.00
C PRO A 337 16.79 19.17 16.15
N PHE A 338 16.36 19.98 15.18
CA PHE A 338 15.05 20.66 15.23
C PHE A 338 13.90 19.67 14.97
N VAL A 339 14.12 18.68 14.08
CA VAL A 339 13.16 17.60 13.86
C VAL A 339 13.02 16.74 15.12
N VAL A 340 14.13 16.36 15.75
CA VAL A 340 14.15 15.62 17.02
C VAL A 340 13.36 16.39 18.10
N GLU A 341 13.63 17.68 18.26
CA GLU A 341 12.94 18.51 19.25
C GLU A 341 11.43 18.59 18.95
N GLY A 342 11.03 18.72 17.69
CA GLY A 342 9.62 18.75 17.29
C GLY A 342 8.88 17.46 17.65
N ILE A 343 9.53 16.30 17.48
CA ILE A 343 8.98 15.00 17.88
C ILE A 343 8.84 14.91 19.39
N GLU A 344 9.92 15.16 20.13
CA GLU A 344 9.98 14.90 21.58
C GLU A 344 9.18 15.88 22.42
N ARG A 345 8.83 17.08 21.90
CA ARG A 345 7.95 18.03 22.59
C ARG A 345 6.58 17.45 22.92
N TRP A 346 6.10 16.44 22.22
CA TRP A 346 4.86 15.75 22.52
C TRP A 346 4.88 15.01 23.87
N ASN A 347 6.06 14.72 24.44
CA ASN A 347 6.16 14.15 25.78
C ASN A 347 5.52 15.04 26.84
N ILE A 348 5.46 16.36 26.65
CA ILE A 348 4.75 17.29 27.55
C ILE A 348 3.26 16.94 27.65
N ALA A 349 2.64 16.55 26.53
CA ALA A 349 1.24 16.14 26.50
C ALA A 349 1.06 14.72 27.06
N PHE A 350 1.98 13.80 26.72
CA PHE A 350 1.96 12.44 27.22
C PHE A 350 2.16 12.34 28.74
N GLU A 351 3.02 13.19 29.32
CA GLU A 351 3.19 13.25 30.80
C GLU A 351 1.91 13.65 31.49
N ARG A 352 1.15 14.61 30.93
CA ARG A 352 -0.17 14.98 31.44
C ARG A 352 -1.21 13.84 31.34
N ALA A 353 -1.01 12.94 30.37
CA ALA A 353 -1.81 11.73 30.20
C ALA A 353 -1.29 10.55 31.05
N GLY A 354 -0.23 10.74 31.82
CA GLY A 354 0.34 9.73 32.71
C GLY A 354 1.42 8.84 32.08
N PHE A 355 2.00 9.25 30.96
CA PHE A 355 3.06 8.52 30.29
C PHE A 355 4.35 9.34 30.23
N LYS A 356 5.44 8.81 30.75
CA LYS A 356 6.78 9.39 30.67
C LYS A 356 7.53 8.75 29.52
N ASN A 357 8.27 9.54 28.75
CA ASN A 357 9.06 9.05 27.60
C ASN A 357 8.21 8.22 26.62
N ALA A 358 7.00 8.68 26.32
CA ALA A 358 6.04 7.98 25.47
C ALA A 358 6.41 8.03 23.98
N ILE A 359 7.08 9.10 23.57
CA ILE A 359 7.56 9.28 22.19
C ILE A 359 9.07 9.59 22.24
N VAL A 360 9.80 8.95 21.32
CA VAL A 360 11.26 9.02 21.26
C VAL A 360 11.70 9.26 19.82
N ALA A 361 12.58 10.24 19.62
CA ALA A 361 13.24 10.46 18.34
C ALA A 361 14.58 9.74 18.29
N LYS A 362 14.89 9.12 17.15
CA LYS A 362 16.18 8.52 16.85
C LYS A 362 16.65 8.96 15.47
N ILE A 363 17.96 8.95 15.25
CA ILE A 363 18.54 9.19 13.93
C ILE A 363 18.75 7.85 13.25
N GLN A 364 18.30 7.71 12.00
CA GLN A 364 18.53 6.51 11.20
C GLN A 364 20.05 6.35 10.96
N PRO A 365 20.61 5.16 11.29
CA PRO A 365 22.01 4.89 10.96
C PRO A 365 22.27 4.90 9.46
N ASP A 366 23.47 5.31 9.04
CA ASP A 366 23.85 5.32 7.62
C ASP A 366 23.96 3.91 7.02
N ASP A 367 24.18 2.92 7.86
CA ASP A 367 24.27 1.50 7.52
C ASP A 367 22.97 0.72 7.82
N ALA A 368 21.85 1.41 8.03
CA ALA A 368 20.57 0.77 8.27
C ALA A 368 20.15 -0.09 7.06
N GLU A 369 19.81 -1.36 7.31
CA GLU A 369 19.32 -2.30 6.31
C GLU A 369 17.81 -2.15 6.05
N TRP A 370 17.14 -1.24 6.75
CA TRP A 370 15.72 -0.91 6.64
C TRP A 370 15.52 0.54 6.18
N ASP A 371 14.36 0.85 5.64
CA ASP A 371 13.94 2.19 5.24
C ASP A 371 12.46 2.47 5.59
N ALA A 372 11.95 3.64 5.20
CA ALA A 372 10.56 4.05 5.44
C ALA A 372 9.49 3.12 4.81
N GLY A 373 9.89 2.12 4.03
CA GLY A 373 8.99 1.10 3.52
C GLY A 373 8.71 -0.04 4.50
N ASP A 374 9.48 -0.16 5.59
CA ASP A 374 9.30 -1.17 6.64
C ASP A 374 8.40 -0.61 7.76
N VAL A 375 7.20 -1.17 7.91
CA VAL A 375 6.21 -0.71 8.90
C VAL A 375 6.66 -0.86 10.37
N GLN A 376 7.76 -1.53 10.63
CA GLN A 376 8.34 -1.61 11.97
C GLN A 376 9.07 -0.32 12.38
N TYR A 377 9.29 0.61 11.44
CA TYR A 377 9.99 1.86 11.67
C TYR A 377 9.15 3.04 11.20
N ASN A 378 8.78 3.93 12.12
CA ASN A 378 8.15 5.19 11.76
C ASN A 378 9.23 6.18 11.35
N VAL A 379 9.18 6.73 10.16
CA VAL A 379 10.25 7.56 9.62
C VAL A 379 9.77 8.99 9.37
N VAL A 380 10.57 9.97 9.79
CA VAL A 380 10.42 11.35 9.37
C VAL A 380 11.40 11.61 8.23
N ARG A 381 10.85 11.76 7.04
CA ARG A 381 11.56 11.88 5.77
C ARG A 381 11.76 13.33 5.39
N TRP A 382 12.88 13.61 4.77
CA TRP A 382 13.19 14.93 4.22
C TRP A 382 13.05 14.94 2.71
N ALA A 383 12.11 15.73 2.19
CA ALA A 383 11.87 15.86 0.77
C ALA A 383 12.27 17.26 0.27
N HIS A 384 12.71 17.32 -0.97
CA HIS A 384 13.04 18.56 -1.65
C HIS A 384 12.60 18.48 -3.11
N SER A 385 11.36 18.87 -3.39
CA SER A 385 10.83 18.94 -4.72
C SER A 385 11.38 20.12 -5.51
N PRO A 386 11.60 20.00 -6.84
CA PRO A 386 12.04 21.11 -7.67
C PRO A 386 10.99 22.24 -7.73
N GLU A 387 9.72 21.90 -7.63
CA GLU A 387 8.58 22.82 -7.58
C GLU A 387 7.84 22.64 -6.26
N PRO A 388 7.39 23.76 -5.62
CA PRO A 388 6.65 23.66 -4.36
C PRO A 388 5.37 22.83 -4.54
N SER A 389 5.20 21.77 -3.75
CA SER A 389 4.03 20.90 -3.78
C SER A 389 2.76 21.54 -3.20
N GLY A 390 2.88 22.75 -2.62
CA GLY A 390 1.80 23.40 -1.88
C GLY A 390 1.62 22.88 -0.44
N LEU A 391 2.28 21.77 -0.08
CA LEU A 391 2.30 21.22 1.28
C LEU A 391 3.69 21.38 1.86
N ALA A 392 3.78 21.86 3.11
CA ALA A 392 5.04 21.94 3.84
C ALA A 392 5.40 20.63 4.54
N GLY A 393 4.41 19.82 4.85
CA GLY A 393 4.55 18.50 5.44
C GLY A 393 3.32 17.64 5.19
N TYR A 394 3.44 16.37 5.52
CA TYR A 394 2.33 15.41 5.49
C TYR A 394 2.62 14.28 6.49
N GLY A 395 1.74 14.12 7.47
CA GLY A 395 1.87 13.14 8.55
C GLY A 395 0.74 12.10 8.53
N PRO A 396 0.76 11.12 7.62
CA PRO A 396 -0.23 10.05 7.60
C PRO A 396 0.06 9.00 8.67
N SER A 397 -0.98 8.32 9.12
CA SER A 397 -0.88 7.11 9.92
C SER A 397 -1.49 5.91 9.21
N ILE A 398 -0.87 4.74 9.38
CA ILE A 398 -1.37 3.45 8.91
C ILE A 398 -2.15 2.84 10.07
N ALA A 399 -3.49 2.82 9.97
CA ALA A 399 -4.36 2.37 11.04
C ALA A 399 -5.23 1.18 10.64
N ASN A 400 -5.44 0.26 11.58
CA ASN A 400 -6.37 -0.85 11.43
C ASN A 400 -7.83 -0.32 11.44
N PRO A 401 -8.59 -0.47 10.34
CA PRO A 401 -9.94 0.09 10.26
C PRO A 401 -10.96 -0.59 11.16
N LYS A 402 -10.63 -1.73 11.76
CA LYS A 402 -11.51 -2.48 12.69
C LYS A 402 -11.33 -2.03 14.13
N THR A 403 -10.16 -1.55 14.50
CA THR A 403 -9.81 -1.26 15.89
C THR A 403 -9.34 0.18 16.13
N GLY A 404 -8.94 0.88 15.08
CA GLY A 404 -8.28 2.18 15.18
C GLY A 404 -6.84 2.12 15.68
N GLU A 405 -6.23 0.93 15.79
CA GLU A 405 -4.82 0.82 16.16
C GLU A 405 -3.93 1.40 15.08
N ILE A 406 -3.10 2.37 15.44
CA ILE A 406 -2.05 2.89 14.57
C ILE A 406 -0.89 1.92 14.61
N ILE A 407 -0.49 1.42 13.42
CA ILE A 407 0.54 0.40 13.23
C ILE A 407 1.88 1.07 12.90
N ALA A 408 1.83 2.05 12.01
CA ALA A 408 3.00 2.78 11.54
C ALA A 408 2.63 4.19 11.08
N SER A 409 3.65 5.03 10.91
CA SER A 409 3.51 6.35 10.33
C SER A 409 4.80 6.79 9.65
N ASP A 410 4.67 7.30 8.42
CA ASP A 410 5.76 7.95 7.70
C ASP A 410 5.42 9.42 7.49
N ILE A 411 6.24 10.29 8.04
CA ILE A 411 6.08 11.74 7.93
C ILE A 411 6.99 12.25 6.83
N MET A 412 6.47 13.12 5.97
CA MET A 412 7.27 13.85 4.99
C MET A 412 7.33 15.33 5.37
N LEU A 413 8.53 15.90 5.41
CA LEU A 413 8.77 17.32 5.54
C LEU A 413 9.32 17.85 4.21
N GLU A 414 8.63 18.80 3.58
CA GLU A 414 8.97 19.33 2.25
C GLU A 414 9.72 20.66 2.37
N PHE A 415 11.02 20.62 2.15
CA PHE A 415 11.89 21.76 2.37
C PHE A 415 11.61 22.94 1.44
N SER A 416 11.24 22.71 0.19
CA SER A 416 10.95 23.78 -0.78
C SER A 416 9.79 24.66 -0.31
N ALA A 417 8.74 24.03 0.23
CA ALA A 417 7.59 24.73 0.77
C ALA A 417 7.93 25.45 2.09
N ILE A 418 8.71 24.81 2.97
CA ILE A 418 9.21 25.41 4.22
C ILE A 418 10.01 26.69 3.91
N LYS A 419 10.98 26.58 3.01
CA LYS A 419 11.83 27.68 2.58
C LYS A 419 11.02 28.82 1.96
N SER A 420 10.08 28.50 1.08
CA SER A 420 9.23 29.50 0.44
C SER A 420 8.35 30.23 1.45
N GLY A 421 7.72 29.50 2.38
CA GLY A 421 6.92 30.08 3.46
C GLY A 421 7.75 31.02 4.36
N TYR A 422 8.93 30.59 4.74
CA TYR A 422 9.85 31.39 5.55
C TYR A 422 10.29 32.68 4.84
N LEU A 423 10.65 32.60 3.56
CA LEU A 423 11.03 33.78 2.77
C LEU A 423 9.86 34.75 2.60
N LEU A 424 8.63 34.29 2.38
CA LEU A 424 7.45 35.14 2.30
C LEU A 424 7.20 35.88 3.61
N ARG A 425 7.35 35.22 4.76
CA ARG A 425 7.21 35.86 6.08
C ARG A 425 8.24 36.96 6.29
N LYS A 426 9.51 36.73 5.88
CA LYS A 426 10.54 37.75 5.86
C LYS A 426 10.13 38.98 5.03
N LEU A 427 9.55 38.78 3.87
CA LEU A 427 9.05 39.87 3.03
C LEU A 427 7.91 40.65 3.68
N TRP A 428 7.15 40.04 4.59
CA TRP A 428 6.09 40.68 5.35
C TRP A 428 6.55 41.37 6.65
N GLY A 429 7.85 41.40 6.89
CA GLY A 429 8.44 42.11 8.01
C GLY A 429 8.75 41.27 9.24
N TYR A 430 8.70 39.95 9.12
CA TYR A 430 9.25 39.05 10.13
C TYR A 430 10.77 38.94 9.91
N ASP A 431 11.54 39.09 10.97
CA ASP A 431 13.00 38.92 10.94
C ASP A 431 13.43 37.59 11.58
N GLU A 432 14.70 37.23 11.41
CA GLU A 432 15.23 35.96 11.91
C GLU A 432 15.24 35.87 13.44
N GLU A 433 15.29 36.98 14.15
CA GLU A 433 15.27 37.02 15.61
C GLU A 433 13.86 36.70 16.14
N ASN A 434 12.83 37.21 15.45
CA ASN A 434 11.43 37.04 15.88
C ASN A 434 10.75 35.79 15.29
N ASP A 435 11.28 35.25 14.19
CA ASP A 435 10.69 34.10 13.47
C ASP A 435 11.81 33.24 12.86
N PRO A 436 12.63 32.55 13.65
CA PRO A 436 13.75 31.78 13.17
C PRO A 436 13.29 30.52 12.41
N LEU A 437 14.02 30.14 11.35
CA LEU A 437 13.75 28.96 10.55
C LEU A 437 13.72 27.67 11.40
N GLU A 438 14.58 27.61 12.41
CA GLU A 438 14.63 26.52 13.39
C GLU A 438 13.27 26.29 14.06
N GLN A 439 12.67 27.40 14.58
CA GLN A 439 11.37 27.34 15.23
C GLN A 439 10.25 26.91 14.25
N TRP A 440 10.39 27.27 12.98
CA TRP A 440 9.48 26.83 11.92
C TRP A 440 9.53 25.32 11.74
N ILE A 441 10.73 24.74 11.64
CA ILE A 441 10.94 23.29 11.47
C ILE A 441 10.41 22.54 12.70
N ILE A 442 10.72 23.03 13.90
CA ILE A 442 10.20 22.44 15.15
C ILE A 442 8.67 22.44 15.15
N ASN A 443 8.03 23.57 14.81
CA ASN A 443 6.58 23.69 14.81
C ASN A 443 5.93 22.82 13.72
N LEU A 444 6.52 22.76 12.54
CA LEU A 444 6.03 21.90 11.46
C LEU A 444 6.14 20.44 11.87
N THR A 445 7.29 20.00 12.37
CA THR A 445 7.48 18.62 12.83
C THR A 445 6.50 18.28 13.95
N LEU A 446 6.32 19.18 14.92
CA LEU A 446 5.31 19.01 15.98
C LEU A 446 3.91 18.86 15.41
N HIS A 447 3.56 19.64 14.38
CA HIS A 447 2.26 19.59 13.70
C HIS A 447 2.05 18.25 12.97
N GLU A 448 3.02 17.82 12.15
CA GLU A 448 2.91 16.59 11.38
C GLU A 448 2.89 15.33 12.29
N VAL A 449 3.72 15.33 13.35
CA VAL A 449 3.64 14.30 14.39
C VAL A 449 2.27 14.30 15.05
N GLY A 450 1.68 15.48 15.28
CA GLY A 450 0.32 15.61 15.83
C GLY A 450 -0.73 14.86 15.00
N HIS A 451 -0.66 14.96 13.67
CA HIS A 451 -1.54 14.20 12.77
C HIS A 451 -1.40 12.68 12.95
N THR A 452 -0.21 12.19 13.28
CA THR A 452 0.05 10.76 13.48
C THR A 452 -0.37 10.26 14.86
N LEU A 453 -0.70 11.15 15.78
CA LEU A 453 -1.19 10.80 17.12
C LEU A 453 -2.72 10.72 17.19
N ALA A 454 -3.37 10.92 16.04
CA ALA A 454 -4.80 11.03 15.84
C ALA A 454 -5.39 12.37 16.29
#